data_0d23faf5c22fe509d69d88466653337d
#
_entry.id   0d23faf5c22fe509d69d88466653337d
#
_cell.length_a   1.000
_cell.length_b   1.000
_cell.length_c   1.000
_cell.angle_alpha   90.00
_cell.angle_beta   90.00
_cell.angle_gamma   90.00
#
_symmetry.space_group_name_H-M   'P 1'
#
loop_
_entity.id
_entity.type
_entity.pdbx_description
1 polymer ?
#
loop_
_entity_poly.entity_id
_entity_poly.type
_entity_poly.pdbx_seq_one_letter_code
_entity_poly.pdbx_strand_id
1 'polypeptide(L)'
;AIDDSIVRGTTLKQSILTILDRLNPKKIVIVSSAPQIRYPDCYGIDMSRMGEFVAFEAAISLLKQRGLAHIIEDVYQKCLASLNKPKDEVENYVKAIYEPFEAQEISDEIARIIKPHHLNAEVEVLFQTLDNLHIACPNHLGDWYFSGDYPTPGGNKVVNRAFMNWMEGKNVRAYFSSN
;
A
#
# COMPACT_ATOMS: atom_id res chain seq x y z
N ALA A 1 -3.66 -16.53 12.14
CA ALA A 1 -3.08 -15.43 12.94
C ALA A 1 -3.80 -14.13 12.62
N ILE A 2 -3.96 -13.28 13.63
CA ILE A 2 -4.64 -11.98 13.48
C ILE A 2 -3.62 -10.88 13.75
N ASP A 3 -3.61 -9.85 12.90
CA ASP A 3 -2.77 -8.66 13.00
C ASP A 3 -3.69 -7.42 12.96
N ASP A 4 -3.28 -6.32 13.58
CA ASP A 4 -4.04 -5.07 13.54
C ASP A 4 -3.91 -4.39 12.17
N SER A 5 -2.71 -4.38 11.59
CA SER A 5 -2.46 -3.85 10.25
C SER A 5 -1.19 -4.40 9.61
N ILE A 6 -1.21 -4.63 8.32
CA ILE A 6 -0.05 -5.07 7.54
C ILE A 6 0.43 -3.94 6.67
N VAL A 7 1.56 -3.33 7.05
CA VAL A 7 2.19 -2.23 6.29
C VAL A 7 3.30 -2.77 5.40
N ARG A 8 4.38 -3.27 6.00
CA ARG A 8 5.59 -3.72 5.30
C ARG A 8 5.64 -5.23 5.07
N GLY A 9 4.90 -5.99 5.87
CA GLY A 9 4.94 -7.45 5.84
C GLY A 9 6.27 -8.07 6.32
N THR A 10 7.26 -7.28 6.72
CA THR A 10 8.59 -7.77 7.11
C THR A 10 8.57 -8.68 8.32
N THR A 11 7.83 -8.31 9.35
CA THR A 11 7.68 -9.13 10.57
C THR A 11 7.02 -10.47 10.27
N LEU A 12 5.98 -10.45 9.41
CA LEU A 12 5.32 -11.67 8.94
C LEU A 12 6.31 -12.57 8.21
N LYS A 13 7.03 -12.02 7.22
CA LYS A 13 7.98 -12.76 6.39
C LYS A 13 9.17 -13.30 7.18
N GLN A 14 9.76 -12.50 8.05
CA GLN A 14 11.00 -12.84 8.73
C GLN A 14 10.81 -13.74 9.96
N SER A 15 9.68 -13.62 10.65
CA SER A 15 9.49 -14.24 11.95
C SER A 15 8.22 -15.06 12.03
N ILE A 16 7.05 -14.45 11.91
CA ILE A 16 5.76 -15.07 12.26
C ILE A 16 5.49 -16.30 11.40
N LEU A 17 5.60 -16.20 10.08
CA LEU A 17 5.36 -17.32 9.16
C LEU A 17 6.32 -18.47 9.43
N THR A 18 7.61 -18.19 9.68
CA THR A 18 8.60 -19.23 10.00
C THR A 18 8.31 -19.93 11.33
N ILE A 19 7.84 -19.19 12.34
CA ILE A 19 7.45 -19.77 13.63
C ILE A 19 6.22 -20.67 13.47
N LEU A 20 5.20 -20.20 12.76
CA LEU A 20 3.98 -20.97 12.52
C LEU A 20 4.24 -22.24 11.70
N ASP A 21 5.14 -22.18 10.71
CA ASP A 21 5.49 -23.33 9.88
C ASP A 21 6.12 -24.49 10.67
N ARG A 22 6.76 -24.21 11.81
CA ARG A 22 7.30 -25.26 12.71
C ARG A 22 6.21 -26.19 13.28
N LEU A 23 4.96 -25.74 13.28
CA LEU A 23 3.80 -26.55 13.67
C LEU A 23 3.33 -27.47 12.53
N ASN A 24 3.99 -27.41 11.37
CA ASN A 24 3.69 -28.17 10.17
C ASN A 24 2.23 -28.06 9.69
N PRO A 25 1.67 -26.84 9.61
CA PRO A 25 0.30 -26.65 9.14
C PRO A 25 0.24 -26.85 7.62
N LYS A 26 -0.91 -27.25 7.10
CA LYS A 26 -1.14 -27.26 5.64
C LYS A 26 -1.27 -25.85 5.09
N LYS A 27 -1.90 -24.95 5.86
CA LYS A 27 -2.22 -23.59 5.48
C LYS A 27 -2.08 -22.65 6.67
N ILE A 28 -1.54 -21.47 6.43
CA ILE A 28 -1.46 -20.35 7.37
C ILE A 28 -2.31 -19.23 6.80
N VAL A 29 -3.32 -18.81 7.54
CA VAL A 29 -4.17 -17.66 7.19
C VAL A 29 -3.81 -16.51 8.10
N ILE A 30 -3.39 -15.39 7.50
CA ILE A 30 -3.14 -14.13 8.19
C ILE A 30 -4.35 -13.23 7.96
N VAL A 31 -4.93 -12.71 9.03
CA VAL A 31 -6.08 -11.80 8.96
C VAL A 31 -5.67 -10.45 9.49
N SER A 32 -5.78 -9.43 8.66
CA SER A 32 -5.61 -8.02 9.05
C SER A 32 -6.96 -7.41 9.41
N SER A 33 -7.07 -6.81 10.61
CA SER A 33 -8.28 -6.09 11.01
C SER A 33 -8.43 -4.73 10.34
N ALA A 34 -7.36 -4.21 9.74
CA ALA A 34 -7.40 -3.03 8.86
C ALA A 34 -7.46 -3.44 7.38
N PRO A 35 -8.05 -2.59 6.51
CA PRO A 35 -7.89 -2.71 5.06
C PRO A 35 -6.42 -2.62 4.62
N GLN A 36 -6.16 -2.89 3.34
CA GLN A 36 -4.82 -2.72 2.77
C GLN A 36 -4.36 -1.27 2.90
N ILE A 37 -3.22 -1.05 3.57
CA ILE A 37 -2.60 0.26 3.64
C ILE A 37 -1.89 0.53 2.31
N ARG A 38 -2.47 1.43 1.53
CA ARG A 38 -2.06 1.74 0.14
C ARG A 38 -1.35 3.08 0.00
N TYR A 39 -1.63 4.02 0.92
CA TYR A 39 -1.22 5.42 0.80
C TYR A 39 -0.50 5.91 2.05
N PRO A 40 0.48 6.83 1.89
CA PRO A 40 1.25 7.36 3.00
C PRO A 40 0.44 8.25 3.93
N ASP A 41 0.97 8.41 5.15
CA ASP A 41 0.47 9.39 6.10
C ASP A 41 0.73 10.82 5.63
N CYS A 42 -0.31 11.66 5.67
CA CYS A 42 -0.20 13.07 5.32
C CYS A 42 0.33 13.96 6.47
N TYR A 43 0.41 13.41 7.69
CA TYR A 43 0.86 14.15 8.88
C TYR A 43 2.33 13.94 9.25
N GLY A 44 3.02 13.05 8.61
CA GLY A 44 4.46 13.00 8.71
C GLY A 44 5.08 12.11 9.75
N ILE A 45 4.31 11.23 10.36
CA ILE A 45 4.83 10.52 11.52
C ILE A 45 5.59 9.28 11.13
N ASP A 46 5.00 8.30 10.45
CA ASP A 46 5.69 7.02 10.23
C ASP A 46 5.59 6.50 8.80
N MET A 47 4.44 6.35 8.24
CA MET A 47 4.21 5.74 6.93
C MET A 47 4.35 6.76 5.79
N SER A 48 5.58 7.03 5.34
CA SER A 48 5.86 8.13 4.42
C SER A 48 6.57 7.74 3.12
N ARG A 49 6.95 6.47 2.98
CA ARG A 49 7.71 5.99 1.82
C ARG A 49 6.92 4.93 1.09
N MET A 50 6.56 5.20 -0.17
CA MET A 50 5.73 4.29 -0.97
C MET A 50 6.31 2.88 -1.06
N GLY A 51 7.61 2.74 -1.28
CA GLY A 51 8.28 1.44 -1.40
C GLY A 51 8.32 0.59 -0.12
N GLU A 52 7.83 1.12 1.00
CA GLU A 52 7.71 0.36 2.24
C GLU A 52 6.34 -0.33 2.40
N PHE A 53 5.37 -0.01 1.54
CA PHE A 53 4.05 -0.63 1.61
C PHE A 53 3.99 -1.90 0.79
N VAL A 54 3.72 -3.03 1.45
CA VAL A 54 3.61 -4.32 0.76
C VAL A 54 2.46 -4.33 -0.26
N ALA A 55 1.37 -3.58 0.00
CA ALA A 55 0.27 -3.42 -0.95
C ALA A 55 0.70 -2.65 -2.21
N PHE A 56 1.58 -1.66 -2.07
CA PHE A 56 2.16 -0.95 -3.21
C PHE A 56 3.12 -1.85 -3.99
N GLU A 57 4.01 -2.59 -3.32
CA GLU A 57 4.89 -3.56 -3.97
C GLU A 57 4.08 -4.60 -4.77
N ALA A 58 2.98 -5.09 -4.18
CA ALA A 58 2.10 -6.05 -4.84
C ALA A 58 1.44 -5.45 -6.10
N ALA A 59 0.90 -4.24 -6.02
CA ALA A 59 0.30 -3.57 -7.17
C ALA A 59 1.33 -3.33 -8.29
N ILE A 60 2.53 -2.85 -7.95
CA ILE A 60 3.63 -2.66 -8.92
C ILE A 60 4.03 -4.01 -9.57
N SER A 61 4.10 -5.08 -8.78
CA SER A 61 4.39 -6.43 -9.29
C SER A 61 3.32 -6.89 -10.29
N LEU A 62 2.04 -6.75 -9.94
CA LEU A 62 0.92 -7.11 -10.79
C LEU A 62 0.88 -6.29 -12.09
N LEU A 63 1.14 -4.97 -12.04
CA LEU A 63 1.24 -4.14 -13.24
C LEU A 63 2.30 -4.68 -14.21
N LYS A 64 3.47 -5.03 -13.69
CA LYS A 64 4.56 -5.61 -14.51
C LYS A 64 4.19 -6.97 -15.08
N GLN A 65 3.60 -7.85 -14.27
CA GLN A 65 3.17 -9.19 -14.71
C GLN A 65 2.12 -9.15 -15.83
N ARG A 66 1.24 -8.14 -15.82
CA ARG A 66 0.16 -7.97 -16.82
C ARG A 66 0.54 -7.10 -18.02
N GLY A 67 1.79 -6.65 -18.12
CA GLY A 67 2.21 -5.76 -19.21
C GLY A 67 1.66 -4.34 -19.11
N LEU A 68 1.18 -3.93 -17.94
CA LEU A 68 0.61 -2.61 -17.67
C LEU A 68 1.63 -1.63 -17.03
N ALA A 69 2.92 -1.89 -17.19
CA ALA A 69 3.98 -1.07 -16.60
C ALA A 69 3.96 0.39 -17.07
N HIS A 70 3.34 0.69 -18.24
CA HIS A 70 3.16 2.05 -18.73
C HIS A 70 2.37 2.93 -17.75
N ILE A 71 1.44 2.37 -16.96
CA ILE A 71 0.67 3.10 -15.95
C ILE A 71 1.59 3.74 -14.91
N ILE A 72 2.70 3.08 -14.55
CA ILE A 72 3.66 3.59 -13.57
C ILE A 72 4.29 4.89 -14.09
N GLU A 73 4.69 4.89 -15.36
CA GLU A 73 5.26 6.07 -16.01
C GLU A 73 4.22 7.17 -16.20
N ASP A 74 3.00 6.83 -16.63
CA ASP A 74 1.91 7.79 -16.79
C ASP A 74 1.59 8.52 -15.48
N VAL A 75 1.54 7.78 -14.36
CA VAL A 75 1.35 8.37 -13.03
C VAL A 75 2.51 9.30 -12.67
N TYR A 76 3.74 8.90 -12.96
CA TYR A 76 4.92 9.73 -12.69
C TYR A 76 4.86 11.05 -13.47
N GLN A 77 4.53 11.01 -14.75
CA GLN A 77 4.39 12.21 -15.59
C GLN A 77 3.25 13.12 -15.08
N LYS A 78 2.11 12.57 -14.66
CA LYS A 78 1.02 13.34 -14.02
C LYS A 78 1.47 14.01 -12.73
N CYS A 79 2.22 13.30 -11.88
CA CYS A 79 2.78 13.85 -10.65
C CYS A 79 3.75 15.01 -10.95
N LEU A 80 4.64 14.86 -11.92
CA LEU A 80 5.56 15.93 -12.35
C LEU A 80 4.81 17.16 -12.86
N ALA A 81 3.81 16.96 -13.72
CA ALA A 81 3.01 18.05 -14.27
C ALA A 81 2.21 18.81 -13.19
N SER A 82 1.95 18.18 -12.06
CA SER A 82 1.20 18.76 -10.95
C SER A 82 2.03 19.62 -10.00
N LEU A 83 3.36 19.62 -10.11
CA LEU A 83 4.26 20.31 -9.17
C LEU A 83 3.96 21.80 -9.03
N ASN A 84 3.62 22.44 -10.14
CA ASN A 84 3.34 23.88 -10.21
C ASN A 84 1.86 24.23 -10.12
N LYS A 85 0.99 23.24 -9.95
CA LYS A 85 -0.45 23.48 -9.80
C LYS A 85 -0.79 24.07 -8.42
N PRO A 86 -1.83 24.91 -8.33
CA PRO A 86 -2.45 25.27 -7.06
C PRO A 86 -2.79 24.02 -6.24
N LYS A 87 -2.72 24.10 -4.91
CA LYS A 87 -2.96 22.94 -4.04
C LYS A 87 -4.32 22.28 -4.29
N ASP A 88 -5.31 23.10 -4.53
CA ASP A 88 -6.71 22.67 -4.69
C ASP A 88 -6.98 21.95 -6.03
N GLU A 89 -6.04 22.06 -6.99
CA GLU A 89 -6.13 21.40 -8.29
C GLU A 89 -5.31 20.11 -8.37
N VAL A 90 -4.65 19.72 -7.26
CA VAL A 90 -3.82 18.51 -7.23
C VAL A 90 -4.64 17.32 -6.76
N GLU A 91 -4.78 16.33 -7.63
CA GLU A 91 -5.44 15.05 -7.34
C GLU A 91 -4.42 14.01 -6.86
N ASN A 92 -4.90 12.94 -6.24
CA ASN A 92 -4.11 11.76 -5.93
C ASN A 92 -3.98 10.88 -7.18
N TYR A 93 -2.95 11.12 -8.00
CA TYR A 93 -2.72 10.34 -9.23
C TYR A 93 -2.26 8.90 -8.95
N VAL A 94 -1.78 8.63 -7.75
CA VAL A 94 -1.30 7.28 -7.36
C VAL A 94 -2.43 6.26 -7.28
N LYS A 95 -3.69 6.70 -7.19
CA LYS A 95 -4.85 5.79 -7.26
C LYS A 95 -4.83 4.91 -8.50
N ALA A 96 -4.39 5.43 -9.63
CA ALA A 96 -4.30 4.71 -10.89
C ALA A 96 -3.40 3.45 -10.84
N ILE A 97 -2.47 3.36 -9.88
CA ILE A 97 -1.63 2.17 -9.66
C ILE A 97 -2.49 0.97 -9.21
N TYR A 98 -3.58 1.23 -8.48
CA TYR A 98 -4.43 0.19 -7.89
C TYR A 98 -5.70 -0.09 -8.70
N GLU A 99 -6.15 0.85 -9.53
CA GLU A 99 -7.39 0.77 -10.30
C GLU A 99 -7.54 -0.49 -11.18
N PRO A 100 -6.48 -1.07 -11.78
CA PRO A 100 -6.61 -2.27 -12.59
C PRO A 100 -6.90 -3.55 -11.81
N PHE A 101 -6.92 -3.51 -10.48
CA PHE A 101 -6.94 -4.70 -9.64
C PHE A 101 -8.06 -4.68 -8.60
N GLU A 102 -8.67 -5.85 -8.43
CA GLU A 102 -9.51 -6.10 -7.27
C GLU A 102 -8.66 -6.21 -5.99
N ALA A 103 -9.24 -5.88 -4.83
CA ALA A 103 -8.53 -5.96 -3.55
C ALA A 103 -8.01 -7.37 -3.26
N GLN A 104 -8.75 -8.42 -3.67
CA GLN A 104 -8.33 -9.80 -3.49
C GLN A 104 -7.08 -10.13 -4.30
N GLU A 105 -6.95 -9.65 -5.52
CA GLU A 105 -5.77 -9.89 -6.36
C GLU A 105 -4.49 -9.31 -5.72
N ILE A 106 -4.63 -8.11 -5.11
CA ILE A 106 -3.54 -7.49 -4.36
C ILE A 106 -3.21 -8.32 -3.11
N SER A 107 -4.22 -8.85 -2.39
CA SER A 107 -4.03 -9.70 -1.21
C SER A 107 -3.30 -10.99 -1.57
N ASP A 108 -3.64 -11.63 -2.68
CA ASP A 108 -3.01 -12.85 -3.18
C ASP A 108 -1.54 -12.60 -3.53
N GLU A 109 -1.25 -11.47 -4.17
CA GLU A 109 0.12 -11.08 -4.49
C GLU A 109 0.92 -10.72 -3.23
N ILE A 110 0.30 -10.07 -2.23
CA ILE A 110 0.91 -9.84 -0.91
C ILE A 110 1.29 -11.18 -0.27
N ALA A 111 0.37 -12.16 -0.25
CA ALA A 111 0.64 -13.49 0.30
C ALA A 111 1.85 -14.14 -0.38
N ARG A 112 1.99 -13.98 -1.72
CA ARG A 112 3.13 -14.46 -2.49
C ARG A 112 4.43 -13.75 -2.11
N ILE A 113 4.40 -12.43 -1.93
CA ILE A 113 5.58 -11.61 -1.59
C ILE A 113 6.10 -11.93 -0.19
N ILE A 114 5.19 -12.08 0.79
CA ILE A 114 5.57 -12.32 2.18
C ILE A 114 5.92 -13.78 2.48
N LYS A 115 5.53 -14.71 1.62
CA LYS A 115 5.85 -16.14 1.80
C LYS A 115 7.35 -16.39 1.64
N PRO A 116 8.06 -16.85 2.69
CA PRO A 116 9.45 -17.28 2.55
C PRO A 116 9.57 -18.50 1.63
N HIS A 117 10.66 -18.57 0.86
CA HIS A 117 10.89 -19.67 -0.09
C HIS A 117 10.94 -21.06 0.55
N HIS A 118 11.39 -21.15 1.81
CA HIS A 118 11.52 -22.40 2.55
C HIS A 118 10.23 -22.87 3.21
N LEU A 119 9.17 -22.07 3.16
CA LEU A 119 7.91 -22.36 3.83
C LEU A 119 7.10 -23.40 3.04
N ASN A 120 6.73 -24.51 3.69
CA ASN A 120 5.93 -25.56 3.06
C ASN A 120 4.43 -25.24 3.05
N ALA A 121 3.93 -24.60 4.10
CA ALA A 121 2.52 -24.24 4.23
C ALA A 121 2.06 -23.31 3.09
N GLU A 122 0.82 -23.45 2.66
CA GLU A 122 0.13 -22.42 1.87
C GLU A 122 -0.05 -21.17 2.74
N VAL A 123 0.10 -19.98 2.15
CA VAL A 123 -0.13 -18.71 2.84
C VAL A 123 -1.28 -17.97 2.18
N GLU A 124 -2.23 -17.55 2.96
CA GLU A 124 -3.34 -16.67 2.56
C GLU A 124 -3.36 -15.43 3.44
N VAL A 125 -3.65 -14.28 2.85
CA VAL A 125 -3.79 -13.01 3.57
C VAL A 125 -5.18 -12.45 3.31
N LEU A 126 -5.92 -12.21 4.38
CA LEU A 126 -7.25 -11.62 4.35
C LEU A 126 -7.20 -10.24 4.99
N PHE A 127 -7.72 -9.25 4.30
CA PHE A 127 -7.86 -7.90 4.80
C PHE A 127 -9.32 -7.57 5.07
N GLN A 128 -9.54 -6.71 6.05
CA GLN A 128 -10.83 -6.05 6.20
C GLN A 128 -11.17 -5.28 4.91
N THR A 129 -12.44 -5.26 4.55
CA THR A 129 -12.91 -4.41 3.43
C THR A 129 -13.15 -2.98 3.92
N LEU A 130 -12.99 -2.02 3.01
CA LEU A 130 -13.27 -0.61 3.34
C LEU A 130 -14.75 -0.41 3.70
N ASP A 131 -15.66 -1.04 2.95
CA ASP A 131 -17.11 -0.96 3.21
C ASP A 131 -17.47 -1.50 4.60
N ASN A 132 -16.94 -2.65 4.98
CA ASN A 132 -17.17 -3.23 6.30
C ASN A 132 -16.53 -2.38 7.41
N LEU A 133 -15.39 -1.75 7.14
CA LEU A 133 -14.80 -0.80 8.09
C LEU A 133 -15.75 0.41 8.32
N HIS A 134 -16.34 0.97 7.26
CA HIS A 134 -17.29 2.07 7.36
C HIS A 134 -18.54 1.67 8.12
N ILE A 135 -19.04 0.43 7.92
CA ILE A 135 -20.17 -0.10 8.70
C ILE A 135 -19.81 -0.22 10.19
N ALA A 136 -18.61 -0.73 10.49
CA ALA A 136 -18.16 -0.92 11.87
C ALA A 136 -17.82 0.42 12.57
N CYS A 137 -17.36 1.40 11.81
CA CYS A 137 -16.92 2.71 12.30
C CYS A 137 -17.65 3.84 11.55
N PRO A 138 -18.97 3.99 11.69
CA PRO A 138 -19.77 4.93 10.90
C PRO A 138 -19.43 6.41 11.15
N ASN A 139 -18.78 6.71 12.26
CA ASN A 139 -18.36 8.06 12.64
C ASN A 139 -16.86 8.30 12.42
N HIS A 140 -16.21 7.51 11.57
CA HIS A 140 -14.79 7.71 11.28
C HIS A 140 -14.54 9.08 10.64
N LEU A 141 -13.37 9.67 10.91
CA LEU A 141 -12.98 10.99 10.40
C LEU A 141 -12.02 10.92 9.22
N GLY A 142 -11.63 9.72 8.79
CA GLY A 142 -10.73 9.55 7.65
C GLY A 142 -10.33 8.10 7.46
N ASP A 143 -10.10 7.77 6.20
CA ASP A 143 -9.73 6.44 5.74
C ASP A 143 -8.65 6.52 4.64
N TRP A 144 -8.00 7.66 4.51
CA TRP A 144 -7.06 8.00 3.44
C TRP A 144 -5.90 7.00 3.26
N TYR A 145 -5.52 6.29 4.31
CA TYR A 145 -4.52 5.21 4.20
C TYR A 145 -4.96 4.08 3.27
N PHE A 146 -6.27 3.89 3.14
CA PHE A 146 -6.91 2.82 2.40
C PHE A 146 -7.52 3.31 1.10
N SER A 147 -8.30 4.41 1.16
CA SER A 147 -9.04 4.98 0.03
C SER A 147 -8.19 5.92 -0.84
N GLY A 148 -7.19 6.58 -0.24
CA GLY A 148 -6.45 7.67 -0.87
C GLY A 148 -7.22 8.98 -0.94
N ASP A 149 -8.36 9.09 -0.24
CA ASP A 149 -9.19 10.29 -0.17
C ASP A 149 -8.72 11.17 1.00
N TYR A 150 -7.69 11.95 0.73
CA TYR A 150 -7.11 12.82 1.74
C TYR A 150 -8.05 13.97 2.12
N PRO A 151 -8.18 14.31 3.42
CA PRO A 151 -9.05 15.36 3.90
C PRO A 151 -8.60 16.76 3.50
N THR A 152 -7.37 16.88 3.00
CA THR A 152 -6.79 18.16 2.57
C THR A 152 -6.05 18.01 1.24
N PRO A 153 -6.02 19.05 0.40
CA PRO A 153 -5.23 19.06 -0.83
C PRO A 153 -3.73 18.82 -0.60
N GLY A 154 -3.25 19.14 0.60
CA GLY A 154 -1.87 18.86 1.01
C GLY A 154 -1.55 17.37 1.03
N GLY A 155 -2.49 16.52 1.39
CA GLY A 155 -2.33 15.07 1.36
C GLY A 155 -2.09 14.52 -0.04
N ASN A 156 -2.80 15.03 -1.04
CA ASN A 156 -2.57 14.67 -2.45
C ASN A 156 -1.15 15.04 -2.91
N LYS A 157 -0.63 16.20 -2.49
CA LYS A 157 0.76 16.57 -2.79
C LYS A 157 1.76 15.64 -2.13
N VAL A 158 1.48 15.23 -0.88
CA VAL A 158 2.37 14.31 -0.15
C VAL A 158 2.44 12.94 -0.83
N VAL A 159 1.29 12.34 -1.19
CA VAL A 159 1.30 11.02 -1.84
C VAL A 159 1.97 11.07 -3.21
N ASN A 160 1.68 12.08 -4.02
CA ASN A 160 2.32 12.25 -5.32
C ASN A 160 3.85 12.44 -5.18
N ARG A 161 4.29 13.21 -4.16
CA ARG A 161 5.72 13.37 -3.87
C ARG A 161 6.36 12.08 -3.38
N ALA A 162 5.68 11.31 -2.53
CA ALA A 162 6.17 10.02 -2.05
C ALA A 162 6.36 9.03 -3.21
N PHE A 163 5.44 9.03 -4.18
CA PHE A 163 5.55 8.23 -5.40
C PHE A 163 6.71 8.71 -6.29
N MET A 164 6.87 10.02 -6.52
CA MET A 164 8.01 10.54 -7.27
C MET A 164 9.34 10.18 -6.61
N ASN A 165 9.45 10.32 -5.29
CA ASN A 165 10.65 9.93 -4.55
C ASN A 165 10.99 8.46 -4.75
N TRP A 166 9.98 7.58 -4.75
CA TRP A 166 10.16 6.16 -5.03
C TRP A 166 10.66 5.92 -6.47
N MET A 167 10.06 6.56 -7.48
CA MET A 167 10.49 6.46 -8.88
C MET A 167 11.93 6.91 -9.08
N GLU A 168 12.34 7.95 -8.37
CA GLU A 168 13.68 8.54 -8.44
C GLU A 168 14.71 7.83 -7.53
N GLY A 169 14.32 6.75 -6.84
CA GLY A 169 15.19 6.02 -5.92
C GLY A 169 15.59 6.82 -4.67
N LYS A 170 14.85 7.87 -4.33
CA LYS A 170 15.11 8.73 -3.18
C LYS A 170 14.50 8.16 -1.91
N ASN A 171 15.33 7.81 -0.95
CA ASN A 171 14.90 7.28 0.34
C ASN A 171 14.65 8.41 1.37
N VAL A 172 13.78 9.37 1.01
CA VAL A 172 13.45 10.53 1.84
C VAL A 172 11.95 10.61 2.12
N ARG A 173 11.58 11.24 3.22
CA ARG A 173 10.18 11.50 3.56
C ARG A 173 9.61 12.60 2.66
N ALA A 174 8.36 12.45 2.19
CA ALA A 174 7.77 13.37 1.22
C ALA A 174 7.62 14.81 1.75
N TYR A 175 7.44 15.01 3.05
CA TYR A 175 7.26 16.35 3.62
C TYR A 175 8.56 17.10 3.89
N PHE A 176 9.72 16.46 3.88
CA PHE A 176 11.02 17.13 3.99
C PHE A 176 11.59 17.59 2.65
N SER A 177 10.88 17.32 1.56
CA SER A 177 11.31 17.71 0.21
C SER A 177 10.69 19.05 -0.26
N SER A 178 10.16 19.86 0.65
CA SER A 178 9.57 21.17 0.32
C SER A 178 10.64 22.26 0.37
N ASN A 179 11.57 22.24 -0.58
CA ASN A 179 12.39 23.39 -0.95
C ASN A 179 12.50 23.43 -2.47
#